data_947f01fadbb548a43829540f0c417e6b
#
_entry.id   947f01fadbb548a43829540f0c417e6b
#
_cell.length_a   1.000
_cell.length_b   1.000
_cell.length_c   1.000
_cell.angle_alpha   90.00
_cell.angle_beta   90.00
_cell.angle_gamma   90.00
#
_symmetry.space_group_name_H-M   'P 1'
#
loop_
_entity.id
_entity.type
_entity.pdbx_description
1 polymer ?
#
loop_
_entity_poly.entity_id
_entity_poly.type
_entity_poly.pdbx_seq_one_letter_code
_entity_poly.pdbx_strand_id
1 'polypeptide(L)'
;ITKFTREGELLMTIGTPGKSSEIWKGEPFNRPTHAAVSKKSGDIFITDGYGNFRVHKYSAEGNYIKSWGEPGIEPGQFLRPHNIAVDDNDRVIVADREAHRVQVFDTDGNVIDVWNNIFMPNGLTIGPDGNIYIGELPGMTQADPTPPNHGHNISIISPSGEKLGRIGHPEEGEEPGKFIAPHGIGVDSHGDIYVGEVSYTIRGSHMNPPKELRSLSKLRKVT
;
A
#
# COMPACT_ATOMS: atom_id res chain seq x y z
N ILE A 1 -14.13 6.37 5.70
CA ILE A 1 -13.11 5.90 6.66
C ILE A 1 -13.72 5.90 8.04
N THR A 2 -13.48 4.85 8.82
CA THR A 2 -13.99 4.70 10.18
C THR A 2 -12.86 4.40 11.15
N LYS A 3 -12.92 5.01 12.33
CA LYS A 3 -11.99 4.75 13.45
C LYS A 3 -12.75 4.06 14.58
N PHE A 4 -12.17 3.00 15.11
CA PHE A 4 -12.72 2.21 16.19
C PHE A 4 -11.76 2.13 17.37
N THR A 5 -12.28 1.84 18.57
CA THR A 5 -11.46 1.33 19.67
C THR A 5 -11.00 -0.10 19.37
N ARG A 6 -10.10 -0.66 20.19
CA ARG A 6 -9.69 -2.07 20.08
C ARG A 6 -10.83 -3.04 20.38
N GLU A 7 -11.81 -2.60 21.15
CA GLU A 7 -13.02 -3.34 21.53
C GLU A 7 -14.11 -3.27 20.45
N GLY A 8 -13.91 -2.46 19.39
CA GLY A 8 -14.83 -2.34 18.24
C GLY A 8 -15.86 -1.21 18.38
N GLU A 9 -15.72 -0.30 19.33
CA GLU A 9 -16.60 0.87 19.43
C GLU A 9 -16.21 1.91 18.37
N LEU A 10 -17.22 2.41 17.64
CA LEU A 10 -17.03 3.45 16.63
C LEU A 10 -16.70 4.79 17.28
N LEU A 11 -15.53 5.34 17.00
CA LEU A 11 -15.07 6.63 17.49
C LEU A 11 -15.30 7.77 16.49
N MET A 12 -15.14 7.51 15.19
CA MET A 12 -15.19 8.56 14.18
C MET A 12 -15.52 7.98 12.82
N THR A 13 -16.23 8.76 11.99
CA THR A 13 -16.46 8.49 10.58
C THR A 13 -16.08 9.71 9.74
N ILE A 14 -15.26 9.52 8.70
CA ILE A 14 -14.94 10.53 7.70
C ILE A 14 -15.56 10.09 6.37
N GLY A 15 -16.31 11.00 5.73
CA GLY A 15 -17.08 10.69 4.54
C GLY A 15 -18.45 10.07 4.88
N THR A 16 -19.21 9.73 3.85
CA THR A 16 -20.56 9.14 3.99
C THR A 16 -20.57 7.76 3.37
N PRO A 17 -20.89 6.70 4.13
CA PRO A 17 -20.99 5.34 3.59
C PRO A 17 -21.94 5.26 2.39
N GLY A 18 -21.52 4.58 1.33
CA GLY A 18 -22.29 4.40 0.10
C GLY A 18 -22.42 5.64 -0.80
N LYS A 19 -21.78 6.75 -0.44
CA LYS A 19 -21.74 7.97 -1.27
C LYS A 19 -20.30 8.25 -1.71
N SER A 20 -19.96 7.91 -2.95
CA SER A 20 -18.72 8.33 -3.56
C SER A 20 -18.84 9.70 -4.22
N SER A 21 -17.74 10.45 -4.26
CA SER A 21 -17.62 11.62 -5.15
C SER A 21 -17.67 11.19 -6.61
N GLU A 22 -17.83 12.15 -7.51
CA GLU A 22 -17.53 11.91 -8.91
C GLU A 22 -16.02 11.58 -9.05
N ILE A 23 -15.70 10.78 -10.06
CA ILE A 23 -14.30 10.46 -10.39
C ILE A 23 -13.51 11.75 -10.63
N TRP A 24 -12.32 11.85 -10.01
CA TRP A 24 -11.40 13.00 -10.07
C TRP A 24 -11.90 14.30 -9.41
N LYS A 25 -13.02 14.29 -8.71
CA LYS A 25 -13.52 15.49 -8.02
C LYS A 25 -12.96 15.67 -6.59
N GLY A 26 -12.47 14.61 -5.98
CA GLY A 26 -11.62 14.70 -4.79
C GLY A 26 -12.32 14.64 -3.45
N GLU A 27 -13.57 15.02 -3.28
CA GLU A 27 -14.21 15.02 -1.96
C GLU A 27 -15.64 14.49 -1.99
N PRO A 28 -16.02 13.70 -0.97
CA PRO A 28 -15.18 13.21 0.14
C PRO A 28 -14.21 12.08 -0.26
N PHE A 29 -14.62 11.05 -1.01
CA PHE A 29 -13.82 9.93 -1.48
C PHE A 29 -14.47 9.26 -2.70
N ASN A 30 -13.63 8.61 -3.51
CA ASN A 30 -14.10 7.65 -4.51
C ASN A 30 -13.25 6.37 -4.45
N ARG A 31 -13.65 5.43 -3.60
CA ARG A 31 -12.97 4.16 -3.33
C ARG A 31 -11.57 4.35 -2.74
N PRO A 32 -11.46 4.93 -1.53
CA PRO A 32 -10.19 5.08 -0.83
C PRO A 32 -9.55 3.71 -0.57
N THR A 33 -8.23 3.67 -0.57
CA THR A 33 -7.46 2.43 -0.55
C THR A 33 -6.80 2.14 0.80
N HIS A 34 -6.21 3.15 1.45
CA HIS A 34 -5.52 2.97 2.73
C HIS A 34 -5.51 4.27 3.54
N ALA A 35 -5.19 4.15 4.83
CA ALA A 35 -5.02 5.29 5.72
C ALA A 35 -3.83 5.09 6.66
N ALA A 36 -3.11 6.16 6.96
CA ALA A 36 -2.02 6.20 7.93
C ALA A 36 -2.16 7.43 8.83
N VAL A 37 -1.60 7.35 10.04
CA VAL A 37 -1.69 8.41 11.04
C VAL A 37 -0.30 8.86 11.44
N SER A 38 -0.06 10.17 11.46
CA SER A 38 1.15 10.75 12.03
C SER A 38 1.20 10.49 13.54
N LYS A 39 2.31 9.93 14.00
CA LYS A 39 2.53 9.73 15.43
C LYS A 39 2.73 11.05 16.19
N LYS A 40 3.17 12.11 15.50
CA LYS A 40 3.47 13.41 16.12
C LYS A 40 2.23 14.30 16.22
N SER A 41 1.49 14.46 15.11
CA SER A 41 0.33 15.38 15.07
C SER A 41 -1.00 14.68 15.29
N GLY A 42 -1.08 13.36 15.02
CA GLY A 42 -2.32 12.62 14.94
C GLY A 42 -3.08 12.83 13.64
N ASP A 43 -2.55 13.62 12.70
CA ASP A 43 -3.16 13.83 11.39
C ASP A 43 -3.30 12.52 10.63
N ILE A 44 -4.41 12.40 9.91
CA ILE A 44 -4.79 11.20 9.17
C ILE A 44 -4.56 11.47 7.68
N PHE A 45 -3.75 10.63 7.05
CA PHE A 45 -3.48 10.66 5.63
C PHE A 45 -4.18 9.49 4.95
N ILE A 46 -4.91 9.74 3.87
CA ILE A 46 -5.76 8.75 3.21
C ILE A 46 -5.44 8.75 1.71
N THR A 47 -5.03 7.61 1.18
CA THR A 47 -4.96 7.41 -0.27
C THR A 47 -6.34 7.13 -0.83
N ASP A 48 -6.72 7.84 -1.88
CA ASP A 48 -7.98 7.68 -2.60
C ASP A 48 -7.68 7.33 -4.08
N GLY A 49 -7.19 6.10 -4.26
CA GLY A 49 -6.48 5.70 -5.47
C GLY A 49 -7.35 5.16 -6.59
N TYR A 50 -8.54 4.58 -6.30
CA TYR A 50 -9.33 3.96 -7.36
C TYR A 50 -10.18 4.93 -8.16
N GLY A 51 -10.49 6.10 -7.63
CA GLY A 51 -11.34 7.05 -8.33
C GLY A 51 -10.84 8.50 -8.34
N ASN A 52 -9.96 8.89 -7.42
CA ASN A 52 -9.56 10.29 -7.29
C ASN A 52 -8.07 10.57 -7.51
N PHE A 53 -7.18 9.56 -7.45
CA PHE A 53 -5.74 9.72 -7.68
C PHE A 53 -5.10 10.74 -6.72
N ARG A 54 -5.52 10.72 -5.44
CA ARG A 54 -5.16 11.73 -4.45
C ARG A 54 -4.75 11.15 -3.12
N VAL A 55 -4.09 11.98 -2.34
CA VAL A 55 -3.94 11.84 -0.89
C VAL A 55 -4.72 12.93 -0.21
N HIS A 56 -5.52 12.58 0.77
CA HIS A 56 -6.26 13.51 1.61
C HIS A 56 -5.62 13.59 3.00
N LYS A 57 -5.55 14.79 3.56
CA LYS A 57 -5.10 15.04 4.93
C LYS A 57 -6.26 15.53 5.77
N TYR A 58 -6.48 14.90 6.91
CA TYR A 58 -7.46 15.27 7.93
C TYR A 58 -6.77 15.44 9.27
N SER A 59 -7.35 16.27 10.16
CA SER A 59 -6.87 16.38 11.54
C SER A 59 -7.14 15.11 12.33
N ALA A 60 -6.58 15.01 13.53
CA ALA A 60 -6.82 13.91 14.47
C ALA A 60 -8.32 13.74 14.83
N GLU A 61 -9.09 14.83 14.75
CA GLU A 61 -10.54 14.89 14.99
C GLU A 61 -11.39 14.59 13.76
N GLY A 62 -10.74 14.37 12.59
CA GLY A 62 -11.40 14.05 11.33
C GLY A 62 -11.88 15.28 10.52
N ASN A 63 -11.36 16.48 10.81
CA ASN A 63 -11.64 17.65 10.01
C ASN A 63 -10.72 17.70 8.78
N TYR A 64 -11.30 17.97 7.62
CA TYR A 64 -10.54 18.11 6.38
C TYR A 64 -9.55 19.28 6.47
N ILE A 65 -8.31 19.02 6.04
CA ILE A 65 -7.25 20.04 5.99
C ILE A 65 -6.92 20.39 4.54
N LYS A 66 -6.52 19.40 3.74
CA LYS A 66 -6.14 19.57 2.34
C LYS A 66 -6.07 18.24 1.60
N SER A 67 -5.88 18.32 0.29
CA SER A 67 -5.55 17.18 -0.57
C SER A 67 -4.48 17.57 -1.58
N TRP A 68 -3.76 16.57 -2.08
CA TRP A 68 -2.82 16.72 -3.18
C TRP A 68 -2.84 15.53 -4.11
N GLY A 69 -2.24 15.69 -5.28
CA GLY A 69 -2.21 14.69 -6.33
C GLY A 69 -3.32 14.89 -7.36
N GLU A 70 -3.02 14.41 -8.55
CA GLU A 70 -3.90 14.38 -9.72
C GLU A 70 -3.47 13.22 -10.62
N PRO A 71 -4.29 12.77 -11.60
CA PRO A 71 -3.88 11.75 -12.55
C PRO A 71 -2.65 12.18 -13.37
N GLY A 72 -1.61 11.32 -13.41
CA GLY A 72 -0.41 11.57 -14.20
C GLY A 72 0.81 10.80 -13.73
N ILE A 73 1.95 11.05 -14.37
CA ILE A 73 3.22 10.33 -14.14
C ILE A 73 4.33 11.22 -13.57
N GLU A 74 4.14 12.53 -13.55
CA GLU A 74 5.13 13.44 -12.98
C GLU A 74 5.20 13.31 -11.44
N PRO A 75 6.29 13.73 -10.80
CA PRO A 75 6.34 13.79 -9.34
C PRO A 75 5.17 14.60 -8.75
N GLY A 76 4.49 14.03 -7.76
CA GLY A 76 3.28 14.60 -7.17
C GLY A 76 1.97 14.20 -7.86
N GLN A 77 2.02 13.67 -9.07
CA GLN A 77 0.89 13.04 -9.76
C GLN A 77 0.84 11.54 -9.46
N PHE A 78 -0.29 10.89 -9.68
CA PHE A 78 -0.48 9.47 -9.39
C PHE A 78 -1.17 8.73 -10.55
N LEU A 79 -0.76 7.47 -10.75
CA LEU A 79 -1.56 6.52 -11.54
C LEU A 79 -2.48 5.71 -10.63
N ARG A 80 -2.01 5.30 -9.43
CA ARG A 80 -2.86 4.69 -8.40
C ARG A 80 -2.19 4.71 -7.02
N PRO A 81 -2.39 5.74 -6.21
CA PRO A 81 -1.90 5.74 -4.84
C PRO A 81 -2.67 4.68 -4.04
N HIS A 82 -1.98 3.60 -3.66
CA HIS A 82 -2.65 2.43 -3.08
C HIS A 82 -2.44 2.32 -1.57
N ASN A 83 -1.21 2.18 -1.12
CA ASN A 83 -0.90 2.17 0.31
C ASN A 83 -0.13 3.42 0.72
N ILE A 84 -0.21 3.73 2.00
CA ILE A 84 0.40 4.90 2.60
C ILE A 84 0.92 4.56 3.99
N ALA A 85 2.06 5.10 4.35
CA ALA A 85 2.59 5.10 5.72
C ALA A 85 3.13 6.48 6.07
N VAL A 86 3.24 6.78 7.36
CA VAL A 86 3.90 7.97 7.89
C VAL A 86 5.02 7.51 8.80
N ASP A 87 6.23 7.95 8.53
CA ASP A 87 7.40 7.58 9.33
C ASP A 87 7.59 8.48 10.56
N ASP A 88 8.57 8.15 11.39
CA ASP A 88 8.87 8.89 12.62
C ASP A 88 9.42 10.31 12.36
N ASN A 89 9.77 10.64 11.12
CA ASN A 89 10.13 11.98 10.67
C ASN A 89 8.98 12.77 10.05
N ASP A 90 7.73 12.22 10.10
CA ASP A 90 6.53 12.77 9.45
C ASP A 90 6.64 12.83 7.92
N ARG A 91 7.44 11.95 7.29
CA ARG A 91 7.38 11.79 5.85
C ARG A 91 6.21 10.88 5.49
N VAL A 92 5.44 11.29 4.50
CA VAL A 92 4.29 10.55 3.97
C VAL A 92 4.76 9.72 2.77
N ILE A 93 4.76 8.40 2.93
CA ILE A 93 5.31 7.44 1.98
C ILE A 93 4.14 6.75 1.27
N VAL A 94 4.03 6.91 -0.04
CA VAL A 94 2.88 6.49 -0.84
C VAL A 94 3.31 5.51 -1.93
N ALA A 95 2.73 4.31 -1.92
CA ALA A 95 2.88 3.34 -3.00
C ALA A 95 2.00 3.76 -4.19
N ASP A 96 2.61 4.23 -5.28
CA ASP A 96 1.94 4.56 -6.55
C ASP A 96 2.01 3.35 -7.48
N ARG A 97 1.06 2.44 -7.29
CA ARG A 97 1.11 1.05 -7.76
C ARG A 97 1.33 0.91 -9.25
N GLU A 98 0.47 1.49 -10.07
CA GLU A 98 0.54 1.39 -11.53
C GLU A 98 1.65 2.24 -12.14
N ALA A 99 2.23 3.17 -11.38
CA ALA A 99 3.42 3.93 -11.78
C ALA A 99 4.73 3.21 -11.42
N HIS A 100 4.67 2.03 -10.77
CA HIS A 100 5.84 1.23 -10.37
C HIS A 100 6.86 2.01 -9.54
N ARG A 101 6.36 2.85 -8.63
CA ARG A 101 7.19 3.72 -7.78
C ARG A 101 6.58 3.93 -6.40
N VAL A 102 7.41 4.40 -5.49
CA VAL A 102 6.96 4.98 -4.22
C VAL A 102 7.32 6.46 -4.25
N GLN A 103 6.41 7.32 -3.83
CA GLN A 103 6.66 8.74 -3.68
C GLN A 103 6.68 9.12 -2.21
N VAL A 104 7.61 9.96 -1.83
CA VAL A 104 7.79 10.47 -0.46
C VAL A 104 7.47 11.94 -0.43
N PHE A 105 6.61 12.34 0.50
CA PHE A 105 6.14 13.71 0.66
C PHE A 105 6.41 14.21 2.09
N ASP A 106 6.45 15.52 2.24
CA ASP A 106 6.24 16.13 3.54
C ASP A 106 4.74 16.09 3.93
N THR A 107 4.40 16.55 5.12
CA THR A 107 3.01 16.58 5.60
C THR A 107 2.14 17.63 4.90
N ASP A 108 2.74 18.47 4.08
CA ASP A 108 2.08 19.48 3.25
C ASP A 108 1.86 19.02 1.80
N GLY A 109 2.35 17.82 1.44
CA GLY A 109 2.19 17.23 0.13
C GLY A 109 3.23 17.68 -0.89
N ASN A 110 4.32 18.31 -0.45
CA ASN A 110 5.45 18.60 -1.32
C ASN A 110 6.28 17.32 -1.50
N VAL A 111 6.67 17.02 -2.73
CA VAL A 111 7.50 15.85 -3.04
C VAL A 111 8.90 16.05 -2.46
N ILE A 112 9.34 15.08 -1.64
CA ILE A 112 10.70 15.01 -1.10
C ILE A 112 11.57 14.10 -1.97
N ASP A 113 11.01 12.92 -2.39
CA ASP A 113 11.77 11.91 -3.12
C ASP A 113 10.84 11.00 -3.94
N VAL A 114 11.40 10.31 -4.92
CA VAL A 114 10.71 9.31 -5.74
C VAL A 114 11.60 8.06 -5.87
N TRP A 115 11.12 6.94 -5.32
CA TRP A 115 11.83 5.67 -5.39
C TRP A 115 11.28 4.82 -6.53
N ASN A 116 12.12 4.56 -7.50
CA ASN A 116 11.82 3.74 -8.67
C ASN A 116 12.28 2.29 -8.46
N ASN A 117 12.10 1.43 -9.48
CA ASN A 117 12.51 0.02 -9.46
C ASN A 117 11.79 -0.84 -8.40
N ILE A 118 10.52 -0.52 -8.12
CA ILE A 118 9.64 -1.30 -7.28
C ILE A 118 8.43 -1.68 -8.14
N PHE A 119 8.30 -2.98 -8.45
CA PHE A 119 7.28 -3.43 -9.38
C PHE A 119 5.91 -3.50 -8.69
N MET A 120 4.90 -2.81 -9.22
CA MET A 120 3.52 -2.84 -8.68
C MET A 120 3.47 -2.77 -7.15
N PRO A 121 4.11 -1.75 -6.49
CA PRO A 121 4.11 -1.64 -5.03
C PRO A 121 2.67 -1.52 -4.52
N ASN A 122 2.28 -2.43 -3.63
CA ASN A 122 0.89 -2.50 -3.19
C ASN A 122 0.75 -2.30 -1.67
N GLY A 123 0.98 -3.34 -0.87
CA GLY A 123 1.05 -3.20 0.59
C GLY A 123 2.36 -2.54 1.01
N LEU A 124 2.30 -1.63 1.97
CA LEU A 124 3.47 -0.92 2.48
C LEU A 124 3.35 -0.78 4.00
N THR A 125 4.43 -1.09 4.71
CA THR A 125 4.53 -0.89 6.16
C THR A 125 5.96 -0.52 6.55
N ILE A 126 6.10 0.13 7.70
CA ILE A 126 7.40 0.45 8.31
C ILE A 126 7.65 -0.56 9.42
N GLY A 127 8.76 -1.28 9.35
CA GLY A 127 9.18 -2.23 10.36
C GLY A 127 9.78 -1.57 11.60
N PRO A 128 10.01 -2.34 12.68
CA PRO A 128 10.63 -1.83 13.90
C PRO A 128 12.10 -1.39 13.71
N ASP A 129 12.71 -1.79 12.62
CA ASP A 129 14.06 -1.40 12.19
C ASP A 129 14.07 -0.08 11.37
N GLY A 130 12.90 0.53 11.16
CA GLY A 130 12.71 1.73 10.37
C GLY A 130 12.71 1.50 8.85
N ASN A 131 12.95 0.29 8.37
CA ASN A 131 12.90 -0.03 6.96
C ASN A 131 11.45 -0.16 6.47
N ILE A 132 11.27 0.09 5.17
CA ILE A 132 9.98 0.02 4.50
C ILE A 132 9.87 -1.35 3.80
N TYR A 133 8.84 -2.10 4.16
CA TYR A 133 8.52 -3.40 3.59
C TYR A 133 7.36 -3.25 2.61
N ILE A 134 7.57 -3.67 1.37
CA ILE A 134 6.63 -3.42 0.28
C ILE A 134 6.29 -4.73 -0.42
N GLY A 135 5.01 -5.12 -0.40
CA GLY A 135 4.50 -6.22 -1.20
C GLY A 135 4.36 -5.77 -2.66
N GLU A 136 4.93 -6.53 -3.57
CA GLU A 136 4.85 -6.31 -5.00
C GLU A 136 3.84 -7.28 -5.62
N LEU A 137 2.79 -6.73 -6.26
CA LEU A 137 1.85 -7.52 -7.03
C LEU A 137 2.47 -8.04 -8.33
N PRO A 138 2.03 -9.20 -8.82
CA PRO A 138 2.37 -9.66 -10.17
C PRO A 138 1.80 -8.75 -11.25
N GLY A 139 2.35 -8.84 -12.45
CA GLY A 139 1.77 -8.20 -13.62
C GLY A 139 0.35 -8.73 -13.88
N MET A 140 -0.58 -7.82 -14.12
CA MET A 140 -1.97 -8.14 -14.43
C MET A 140 -2.26 -8.02 -15.93
N THR A 141 -1.28 -8.27 -16.78
CA THR A 141 -1.45 -8.20 -18.23
C THR A 141 -2.06 -9.50 -18.76
N GLN A 142 -2.97 -9.39 -19.70
CA GLN A 142 -3.54 -10.56 -20.39
C GLN A 142 -2.52 -11.25 -21.29
N ALA A 143 -1.50 -10.52 -21.75
CA ALA A 143 -0.49 -11.05 -22.68
C ALA A 143 0.52 -11.96 -21.99
N ASP A 144 0.94 -11.62 -20.77
CA ASP A 144 1.85 -12.41 -19.95
C ASP A 144 1.51 -12.20 -18.47
N PRO A 145 0.63 -13.01 -17.91
CA PRO A 145 0.16 -12.84 -16.53
C PRO A 145 1.17 -13.29 -15.48
N THR A 146 2.17 -14.06 -15.84
CA THR A 146 3.13 -14.66 -14.90
C THR A 146 4.60 -14.53 -15.32
N PRO A 147 5.07 -13.34 -15.75
CA PRO A 147 6.47 -13.19 -16.10
C PRO A 147 7.34 -13.38 -14.85
N PRO A 148 8.43 -14.15 -14.94
CA PRO A 148 9.32 -14.35 -13.81
C PRO A 148 9.97 -13.03 -13.38
N ASN A 149 10.28 -12.90 -12.10
CA ASN A 149 10.86 -11.70 -11.47
C ASN A 149 10.00 -10.43 -11.47
N HIS A 150 8.75 -10.52 -11.87
CA HIS A 150 7.81 -9.39 -11.82
C HIS A 150 6.76 -9.60 -10.73
N GLY A 151 6.93 -8.93 -9.59
CA GLY A 151 6.08 -9.12 -8.43
C GLY A 151 6.38 -10.43 -7.67
N HIS A 152 5.39 -10.98 -7.00
CA HIS A 152 5.47 -12.18 -6.16
C HIS A 152 6.52 -12.09 -5.05
N ASN A 153 6.84 -10.89 -4.58
CA ASN A 153 7.89 -10.70 -3.58
C ASN A 153 7.63 -9.51 -2.67
N ILE A 154 8.49 -9.39 -1.67
CA ILE A 154 8.55 -8.28 -0.75
C ILE A 154 9.88 -7.57 -0.95
N SER A 155 9.86 -6.30 -1.33
CA SER A 155 11.04 -5.44 -1.33
C SER A 155 11.24 -4.80 0.03
N ILE A 156 12.49 -4.75 0.49
CA ILE A 156 12.91 -4.06 1.71
C ILE A 156 13.73 -2.85 1.29
N ILE A 157 13.23 -1.67 1.66
CA ILE A 157 13.80 -0.37 1.27
C ILE A 157 14.24 0.37 2.54
N SER A 158 15.42 0.98 2.52
CA SER A 158 15.88 1.83 3.61
C SER A 158 15.06 3.12 3.70
N PRO A 159 15.11 3.86 4.82
CA PRO A 159 14.49 5.17 4.91
C PRO A 159 15.01 6.20 3.90
N SER A 160 16.17 5.96 3.29
CA SER A 160 16.76 6.79 2.22
C SER A 160 16.38 6.34 0.80
N GLY A 161 15.54 5.31 0.64
CA GLY A 161 15.12 4.82 -0.67
C GLY A 161 16.04 3.76 -1.28
N GLU A 162 17.08 3.32 -0.57
CA GLU A 162 17.96 2.26 -1.04
C GLU A 162 17.30 0.89 -0.92
N LYS A 163 17.35 0.09 -1.97
CA LYS A 163 16.87 -1.29 -1.95
C LYS A 163 17.86 -2.19 -1.21
N LEU A 164 17.49 -2.60 0.01
CA LEU A 164 18.32 -3.45 0.88
C LEU A 164 18.21 -4.94 0.53
N GLY A 165 17.04 -5.36 0.03
CA GLY A 165 16.82 -6.76 -0.29
C GLY A 165 15.46 -7.06 -0.86
N ARG A 166 15.27 -8.32 -1.22
CA ARG A 166 14.03 -8.92 -1.70
C ARG A 166 13.80 -10.26 -1.04
N ILE A 167 12.56 -10.54 -0.66
CA ILE A 167 12.13 -11.85 -0.16
C ILE A 167 11.06 -12.36 -1.13
N GLY A 168 11.25 -13.59 -1.61
CA GLY A 168 10.35 -14.23 -2.55
C GLY A 168 11.13 -15.06 -3.57
N HIS A 169 10.40 -15.68 -4.48
CA HIS A 169 10.95 -16.49 -5.57
C HIS A 169 10.58 -15.82 -6.91
N PRO A 170 11.40 -15.99 -7.97
CA PRO A 170 11.07 -15.47 -9.31
C PRO A 170 9.75 -15.98 -9.88
N GLU A 171 9.32 -17.18 -9.46
CA GLU A 171 8.06 -17.79 -9.86
C GLU A 171 7.03 -17.72 -8.73
N GLU A 172 5.77 -17.53 -9.08
CA GLU A 172 4.67 -17.61 -8.12
C GLU A 172 4.46 -19.04 -7.61
N GLY A 173 3.86 -19.18 -6.43
CA GLY A 173 3.51 -20.48 -5.89
C GLY A 173 3.02 -20.45 -4.44
N GLU A 174 2.57 -21.62 -3.96
CA GLU A 174 2.10 -21.83 -2.59
C GLU A 174 3.18 -22.45 -1.68
N GLU A 175 4.33 -22.83 -2.24
CA GLU A 175 5.43 -23.42 -1.47
C GLU A 175 6.09 -22.37 -0.55
N PRO A 176 6.75 -22.81 0.53
CA PRO A 176 7.48 -21.90 1.40
C PRO A 176 8.47 -21.01 0.63
N GLY A 177 8.40 -19.69 0.86
CA GLY A 177 9.24 -18.70 0.19
C GLY A 177 8.74 -18.23 -1.17
N LYS A 178 7.67 -18.81 -1.71
CA LYS A 178 6.96 -18.30 -2.88
C LYS A 178 5.72 -17.51 -2.46
N PHE A 179 5.31 -16.60 -3.30
CA PHE A 179 4.06 -15.84 -3.18
C PHE A 179 3.30 -15.87 -4.50
N ILE A 180 2.02 -15.55 -4.46
CA ILE A 180 1.17 -15.37 -5.65
C ILE A 180 0.93 -13.88 -5.87
N ALA A 181 0.40 -13.20 -4.86
CA ALA A 181 0.00 -11.80 -5.00
C ALA A 181 0.07 -11.06 -3.65
N PRO A 182 1.29 -10.73 -3.16
CA PRO A 182 1.48 -9.96 -1.92
C PRO A 182 0.72 -8.65 -1.98
N HIS A 183 -0.26 -8.46 -1.07
CA HIS A 183 -1.14 -7.30 -1.07
C HIS A 183 -1.06 -6.51 0.22
N GLY A 184 -1.22 -7.16 1.37
CA GLY A 184 -1.07 -6.54 2.68
C GLY A 184 0.22 -7.00 3.36
N ILE A 185 0.98 -6.08 3.94
CA ILE A 185 2.23 -6.40 4.65
C ILE A 185 2.13 -5.84 6.08
N GLY A 186 2.47 -6.67 7.06
CA GLY A 186 2.66 -6.25 8.44
C GLY A 186 3.99 -6.77 8.97
N VAL A 187 4.64 -6.01 9.83
CA VAL A 187 5.88 -6.43 10.52
C VAL A 187 5.66 -6.23 12.01
N ASP A 188 5.87 -7.27 12.79
CA ASP A 188 5.72 -7.18 14.24
C ASP A 188 6.99 -6.65 14.94
N SER A 189 6.91 -6.46 16.26
CA SER A 189 8.02 -5.92 17.07
C SER A 189 9.25 -6.85 17.11
N HIS A 190 9.12 -8.11 16.71
CA HIS A 190 10.23 -9.06 16.60
C HIS A 190 10.88 -9.05 15.21
N GLY A 191 10.25 -8.35 14.25
CA GLY A 191 10.66 -8.32 12.85
C GLY A 191 10.11 -9.48 12.02
N ASP A 192 9.14 -10.23 12.54
CA ASP A 192 8.42 -11.25 11.76
C ASP A 192 7.50 -10.55 10.77
N ILE A 193 7.45 -11.03 9.52
CA ILE A 193 6.68 -10.42 8.44
C ILE A 193 5.42 -11.24 8.21
N TYR A 194 4.28 -10.56 8.16
CA TYR A 194 2.98 -11.13 7.81
C TYR A 194 2.59 -10.65 6.43
N VAL A 195 2.25 -11.57 5.53
CA VAL A 195 1.92 -11.30 4.14
C VAL A 195 0.50 -11.75 3.87
N GLY A 196 -0.39 -10.80 3.64
CA GLY A 196 -1.72 -11.05 3.11
C GLY A 196 -1.71 -11.01 1.59
N GLU A 197 -2.26 -12.03 0.94
CA GLU A 197 -2.26 -12.16 -0.50
C GLU A 197 -3.68 -12.12 -1.09
N VAL A 198 -3.85 -11.52 -2.27
CA VAL A 198 -5.10 -11.57 -3.06
C VAL A 198 -5.07 -12.73 -4.07
N SER A 199 -4.60 -13.88 -3.61
CA SER A 199 -4.30 -15.06 -4.44
C SER A 199 -5.51 -15.58 -5.20
N TYR A 200 -6.69 -15.61 -4.56
CA TYR A 200 -7.93 -16.03 -5.22
C TYR A 200 -8.30 -15.08 -6.37
N THR A 201 -8.30 -13.77 -6.11
CA THR A 201 -8.67 -12.77 -7.12
C THR A 201 -7.73 -12.79 -8.31
N ILE A 202 -6.42 -12.93 -8.08
CA ILE A 202 -5.39 -12.85 -9.13
C ILE A 202 -5.24 -14.17 -9.88
N ARG A 203 -5.38 -15.32 -9.20
CA ARG A 203 -5.14 -16.64 -9.81
C ARG A 203 -6.28 -17.62 -9.59
N GLY A 204 -6.69 -17.85 -8.35
CA GLY A 204 -7.60 -18.93 -8.01
C GLY A 204 -8.95 -18.86 -8.71
N SER A 205 -9.51 -17.65 -8.87
CA SER A 205 -10.78 -17.45 -9.57
C SER A 205 -10.71 -17.73 -11.07
N HIS A 206 -9.51 -17.69 -11.66
CA HIS A 206 -9.26 -17.95 -13.08
C HIS A 206 -8.87 -19.41 -13.37
N MET A 207 -8.73 -20.25 -12.34
CA MET A 207 -8.48 -21.67 -12.51
C MET A 207 -9.76 -22.41 -12.92
N ASN A 208 -9.61 -23.58 -13.54
CA ASN A 208 -10.75 -24.41 -13.93
C ASN A 208 -10.60 -25.82 -13.32
N PRO A 209 -11.39 -26.19 -12.29
CA PRO A 209 -12.35 -25.31 -11.58
C PRO A 209 -11.64 -24.25 -10.73
N PRO A 210 -12.33 -23.16 -10.35
CA PRO A 210 -11.80 -22.17 -9.41
C PRO A 210 -11.35 -22.81 -8.10
N LYS A 211 -10.20 -22.35 -7.56
CA LYS A 211 -9.58 -22.93 -6.38
C LYS A 211 -9.17 -21.85 -5.39
N GLU A 212 -9.47 -22.03 -4.10
CA GLU A 212 -8.86 -21.24 -3.03
C GLU A 212 -7.36 -21.55 -2.96
N LEU A 213 -6.56 -20.50 -2.85
CA LEU A 213 -5.11 -20.56 -2.75
C LEU A 213 -4.67 -19.94 -1.43
N ARG A 214 -3.45 -20.24 -0.99
CA ARG A 214 -2.91 -19.63 0.22
C ARG A 214 -2.98 -18.11 0.15
N SER A 215 -3.57 -17.48 1.19
CA SER A 215 -3.79 -16.04 1.26
C SER A 215 -3.08 -15.38 2.43
N LEU A 216 -2.43 -16.14 3.31
CA LEU A 216 -1.70 -15.63 4.47
C LEU A 216 -0.42 -16.43 4.70
N SER A 217 0.67 -15.71 4.87
CA SER A 217 1.97 -16.27 5.22
C SER A 217 2.60 -15.48 6.38
N LYS A 218 3.31 -16.20 7.26
CA LYS A 218 4.19 -15.60 8.25
C LYS A 218 5.62 -16.01 7.96
N LEU A 219 6.52 -15.04 7.82
CA LEU A 219 7.96 -15.23 7.72
C LEU A 219 8.59 -14.87 9.05
N ARG A 220 9.25 -15.81 9.68
CA ARG A 220 9.96 -15.57 10.94
C ARG A 220 11.34 -15.01 10.66
N LYS A 221 11.71 -13.94 11.39
CA LYS A 221 13.09 -13.47 11.40
C LYS A 221 13.96 -14.51 12.10
N VAL A 222 14.99 -14.95 11.41
CA VAL A 222 16.04 -15.79 12.00
C VAL A 222 17.22 -14.90 12.42
N THR A 223 17.72 -15.14 13.61
CA THR A 223 18.90 -14.43 14.18
C THR A 223 20.17 -15.15 13.76
#